data_cbd64ef7e8077882f12cd09e92ae3116
#
_entry.id   cbd64ef7e8077882f12cd09e92ae3116
#
_cell.length_a   1.000
_cell.length_b   1.000
_cell.length_c   1.000
_cell.angle_alpha   90.00
_cell.angle_beta   90.00
_cell.angle_gamma   90.00
#
_symmetry.space_group_name_H-M   'P 1'
#
loop_
_entity.id
_entity.type
_entity.pdbx_description
1 polymer ?
#
loop_
_entity_poly.entity_id
_entity_poly.type
_entity_poly.pdbx_seq_one_letter_code
_entity_poly.pdbx_strand_id
1 'polypeptide(L)'
;VDATKRFSEAQAKLGAARDRWKYIVPPSAQDFKGLIYNFLPKGKRGEEAMEFFQEALFDPFARSYDEINSTKQLSKNSYNELLKEFPDIKNILNEKVAGTDFTNEHAVRVYLWTKAGFRVPFLSRNDQRQLYRTVENNSELKAFAAGVGLISKKIDGYTKPGNHWLVENVKSDLFNDSSFGDTRAEILAEWIQNKDIIFSKENLNKIEALYGSNFREALEDILYRMETGSNRPTGENRLVNRYLNWVNNSVGAIMFFNMRSAVLQTISTVNYINWSDNNILKA
;
A
#
# COMPACT_ATOMS: atom_id res chain seq x y z
N VAL A 1 -10.45 31.62 -2.94
CA VAL A 1 -10.03 31.84 -4.34
C VAL A 1 -8.52 31.62 -4.51
N ASP A 2 -7.71 32.13 -3.60
CA ASP A 2 -6.24 32.08 -3.69
C ASP A 2 -5.65 30.66 -3.43
N ALA A 3 -6.24 29.89 -2.52
CA ALA A 3 -5.76 28.54 -2.17
C ALA A 3 -6.05 27.53 -3.31
N THR A 4 -7.20 27.63 -3.97
CA THR A 4 -7.58 26.75 -5.07
C THR A 4 -6.75 27.02 -6.31
N LYS A 5 -6.46 28.29 -6.59
CA LYS A 5 -5.60 28.71 -7.70
C LYS A 5 -4.16 28.19 -7.51
N ARG A 6 -3.63 28.28 -6.30
CA ARG A 6 -2.31 27.76 -5.94
C ARG A 6 -2.23 26.24 -6.06
N PHE A 7 -3.27 25.52 -5.62
CA PHE A 7 -3.37 24.08 -5.77
C PHE A 7 -3.38 23.66 -7.24
N SER A 8 -4.16 24.37 -8.06
CA SER A 8 -4.22 24.16 -9.52
C SER A 8 -2.89 24.48 -10.21
N GLU A 9 -2.23 25.57 -9.84
CA GLU A 9 -0.91 25.94 -10.38
C GLU A 9 0.18 24.96 -9.94
N ALA A 10 0.13 24.45 -8.69
CA ALA A 10 1.05 23.41 -8.22
C ALA A 10 0.83 22.10 -8.96
N GLN A 11 -0.43 21.69 -9.16
CA GLN A 11 -0.73 20.49 -9.97
C GLN A 11 -0.30 20.66 -11.43
N ALA A 12 -0.46 21.83 -12.01
CA ALA A 12 -0.02 22.12 -13.37
C ALA A 12 1.51 22.10 -13.50
N LYS A 13 2.25 22.71 -12.54
CA LYS A 13 3.70 22.64 -12.47
C LYS A 13 4.21 21.22 -12.24
N LEU A 14 3.52 20.43 -11.38
CA LEU A 14 3.79 19.02 -11.17
C LEU A 14 3.54 18.19 -12.43
N GLY A 15 2.50 18.51 -13.19
CA GLY A 15 2.20 17.88 -14.47
C GLY A 15 3.23 18.19 -15.56
N ALA A 16 3.76 19.42 -15.57
CA ALA A 16 4.77 19.88 -16.55
C ALA A 16 6.17 19.39 -16.22
N ALA A 17 6.53 19.29 -14.93
CA ALA A 17 7.82 18.77 -14.47
C ALA A 17 7.90 17.23 -14.47
N ARG A 18 6.78 16.54 -14.73
CA ARG A 18 6.74 15.09 -14.86
C ARG A 18 7.35 14.68 -16.20
N ASP A 19 8.52 14.11 -16.10
CA ASP A 19 8.94 13.07 -17.05
C ASP A 19 7.98 11.89 -16.80
N ARG A 20 6.86 11.89 -17.53
CA ARG A 20 5.64 11.04 -17.30
C ARG A 20 5.94 9.55 -17.24
N TRP A 21 7.15 9.14 -17.55
CA TRP A 21 7.58 7.75 -17.69
C TRP A 21 8.51 7.28 -16.58
N LYS A 22 9.02 8.17 -15.72
CA LYS A 22 10.04 7.80 -14.73
C LYS A 22 9.48 7.25 -13.41
N TYR A 23 8.34 7.74 -12.90
CA TYR A 23 7.86 7.30 -11.58
C TYR A 23 6.34 7.26 -11.50
N ILE A 24 5.78 6.11 -11.10
CA ILE A 24 4.38 6.01 -10.65
C ILE A 24 4.36 6.50 -9.21
N VAL A 25 3.91 7.74 -9.00
CA VAL A 25 3.73 8.30 -7.66
C VAL A 25 2.39 7.84 -7.12
N PRO A 26 2.32 7.21 -5.94
CA PRO A 26 1.06 6.76 -5.37
C PRO A 26 0.18 7.96 -5.00
N PRO A 27 -1.14 7.79 -4.98
CA PRO A 27 -2.09 8.86 -4.63
C PRO A 27 -1.80 9.52 -3.28
N SER A 28 -1.35 8.74 -2.28
CA SER A 28 -0.97 9.24 -0.96
C SER A 28 0.18 10.26 -1.00
N ALA A 29 1.15 10.08 -1.88
CA ALA A 29 2.24 11.05 -2.05
C ALA A 29 1.78 12.32 -2.76
N GLN A 30 0.80 12.23 -3.66
CA GLN A 30 0.17 13.39 -4.29
C GLN A 30 -0.66 14.18 -3.28
N ASP A 31 -1.45 13.50 -2.45
CA ASP A 31 -2.22 14.08 -1.36
C ASP A 31 -1.30 14.79 -0.36
N PHE A 32 -0.18 14.14 0.01
CA PHE A 32 0.82 14.70 0.90
C PHE A 32 1.48 15.95 0.31
N LYS A 33 1.87 15.92 -0.96
CA LYS A 33 2.44 17.09 -1.63
C LYS A 33 1.45 18.24 -1.67
N GLY A 34 0.16 17.97 -1.94
CA GLY A 34 -0.90 18.97 -1.87
C GLY A 34 -1.09 19.54 -0.46
N LEU A 35 -0.99 18.71 0.56
CA LEU A 35 -1.07 19.12 1.94
C LEU A 35 0.10 20.04 2.33
N ILE A 36 1.34 19.66 2.03
CA ILE A 36 2.55 20.45 2.27
C ILE A 36 2.47 21.80 1.56
N TYR A 37 2.02 21.81 0.31
CA TYR A 37 1.90 23.05 -0.47
C TYR A 37 1.01 24.11 0.20
N ASN A 38 0.00 23.68 0.95
CA ASN A 38 -0.90 24.62 1.66
C ASN A 38 -0.24 25.37 2.82
N PHE A 39 0.88 24.86 3.35
CA PHE A 39 1.62 25.54 4.44
C PHE A 39 2.67 26.51 3.94
N LEU A 40 3.12 26.32 2.71
CA LEU A 40 4.28 27.04 2.25
C LEU A 40 3.98 28.54 2.10
N PRO A 41 4.88 29.42 2.54
CA PRO A 41 4.76 30.84 2.31
C PRO A 41 4.73 31.16 0.82
N LYS A 42 4.26 32.35 0.45
CA LYS A 42 4.27 32.83 -0.93
C LYS A 42 5.68 33.28 -1.34
N GLY A 43 5.97 33.14 -2.65
CA GLY A 43 7.20 33.66 -3.25
C GLY A 43 8.43 32.78 -3.00
N LYS A 44 9.60 33.37 -3.14
CA LYS A 44 10.89 32.68 -3.13
C LYS A 44 11.11 31.74 -1.94
N ARG A 45 10.72 32.14 -0.73
CA ARG A 45 10.82 31.29 0.47
C ARG A 45 9.94 30.03 0.38
N GLY A 46 8.80 30.11 -0.28
CA GLY A 46 7.94 28.95 -0.51
C GLY A 46 8.52 28.00 -1.56
N GLU A 47 9.20 28.54 -2.54
CA GLU A 47 9.90 27.75 -3.56
C GLU A 47 11.09 27.00 -2.93
N GLU A 48 11.92 27.68 -2.16
CA GLU A 48 13.04 27.08 -1.41
C GLU A 48 12.57 25.99 -0.43
N ALA A 49 11.46 26.25 0.30
CA ALA A 49 10.87 25.25 1.20
C ALA A 49 10.31 24.07 0.43
N MET A 50 9.70 24.25 -0.75
CA MET A 50 9.20 23.15 -1.58
C MET A 50 10.36 22.31 -2.12
N GLU A 51 11.46 22.92 -2.52
CA GLU A 51 12.68 22.24 -2.96
C GLU A 51 13.23 21.35 -1.84
N PHE A 52 13.31 21.89 -0.61
CA PHE A 52 13.70 21.10 0.56
C PHE A 52 12.79 19.87 0.77
N PHE A 53 11.46 20.04 0.73
CA PHE A 53 10.54 18.91 0.86
C PHE A 53 10.63 17.93 -0.32
N GLN A 54 10.92 18.44 -1.52
CA GLN A 54 11.13 17.60 -2.69
C GLN A 54 12.33 16.67 -2.48
N GLU A 55 13.47 17.23 -2.09
CA GLU A 55 14.70 16.47 -1.88
C GLU A 55 14.65 15.57 -0.65
N ALA A 56 14.09 16.06 0.46
CA ALA A 56 14.10 15.33 1.73
C ALA A 56 13.01 14.24 1.83
N LEU A 57 11.86 14.41 1.17
CA LEU A 57 10.71 13.52 1.35
C LEU A 57 10.18 12.93 0.05
N PHE A 58 9.97 13.76 -0.99
CA PHE A 58 9.26 13.27 -2.17
C PHE A 58 10.14 12.41 -3.07
N ASP A 59 11.37 12.80 -3.30
CA ASP A 59 12.31 12.04 -4.13
C ASP A 59 12.76 10.72 -3.48
N PRO A 60 13.13 10.67 -2.18
CA PRO A 60 13.38 9.41 -1.49
C PRO A 60 12.19 8.47 -1.52
N PHE A 61 10.98 8.99 -1.26
CA PHE A 61 9.76 8.17 -1.32
C PHE A 61 9.48 7.64 -2.73
N ALA A 62 9.64 8.46 -3.75
CA ALA A 62 9.41 8.05 -5.14
C ALA A 62 10.39 6.94 -5.56
N ARG A 63 11.69 7.08 -5.24
CA ARG A 63 12.69 6.05 -5.50
C ARG A 63 12.36 4.73 -4.81
N SER A 64 12.07 4.79 -3.53
CA SER A 64 11.72 3.61 -2.73
C SER A 64 10.43 2.96 -3.21
N TYR A 65 9.43 3.73 -3.59
CA TYR A 65 8.17 3.20 -4.10
C TYR A 65 8.34 2.52 -5.47
N ASP A 66 9.19 3.04 -6.32
CA ASP A 66 9.53 2.43 -7.60
C ASP A 66 10.27 1.09 -7.39
N GLU A 67 11.18 1.03 -6.44
CA GLU A 67 11.86 -0.20 -6.04
C GLU A 67 10.88 -1.26 -5.52
N ILE A 68 9.94 -0.89 -4.64
CA ILE A 68 8.88 -1.78 -4.15
C ILE A 68 8.04 -2.32 -5.32
N ASN A 69 7.64 -1.45 -6.26
CA ASN A 69 6.84 -1.86 -7.41
C ASN A 69 7.61 -2.79 -8.36
N SER A 70 8.88 -2.49 -8.60
CA SER A 70 9.76 -3.33 -9.41
C SER A 70 9.92 -4.71 -8.79
N THR A 71 10.14 -4.78 -7.49
CA THR A 71 10.24 -6.05 -6.74
C THR A 71 8.94 -6.86 -6.83
N LYS A 72 7.78 -6.21 -6.66
CA LYS A 72 6.45 -6.86 -6.84
C LYS A 72 6.27 -7.39 -8.26
N GLN A 73 6.68 -6.63 -9.26
CA GLN A 73 6.55 -7.05 -10.66
C GLN A 73 7.45 -8.26 -10.98
N LEU A 74 8.68 -8.25 -10.46
CA LEU A 74 9.59 -9.39 -10.59
C LEU A 74 8.98 -10.66 -9.96
N SER A 75 8.41 -10.54 -8.77
CA SER A 75 7.74 -11.66 -8.09
C SER A 75 6.53 -12.18 -8.87
N LYS A 76 5.72 -11.29 -9.46
CA LYS A 76 4.60 -11.68 -10.32
C LYS A 76 5.08 -12.43 -11.56
N ASN A 77 6.15 -11.96 -12.19
CA ASN A 77 6.71 -12.60 -13.36
C ASN A 77 7.25 -14.00 -13.01
N SER A 78 8.03 -14.12 -11.93
CA SER A 78 8.55 -15.41 -11.46
C SER A 78 7.44 -16.40 -11.09
N TYR A 79 6.35 -15.91 -10.45
CA TYR A 79 5.20 -16.76 -10.15
C TYR A 79 4.46 -17.22 -11.42
N ASN A 80 4.32 -16.35 -12.42
CA ASN A 80 3.71 -16.71 -13.68
C ASN A 80 4.57 -17.73 -14.46
N GLU A 81 5.89 -17.64 -14.37
CA GLU A 81 6.80 -18.65 -14.92
C GLU A 81 6.64 -19.98 -14.19
N LEU A 82 6.61 -19.97 -12.87
CA LEU A 82 6.37 -21.18 -12.08
C LEU A 82 5.04 -21.85 -12.44
N LEU A 83 3.97 -21.09 -12.70
CA LEU A 83 2.69 -21.66 -13.16
C LEU A 83 2.76 -22.30 -14.55
N LYS A 84 3.70 -21.90 -15.41
CA LYS A 84 3.92 -22.53 -16.71
C LYS A 84 4.65 -23.88 -16.57
N GLU A 85 5.52 -24.01 -15.57
CA GLU A 85 6.20 -25.26 -15.25
C GLU A 85 5.23 -26.34 -14.71
N PHE A 86 4.11 -25.91 -14.10
CA PHE A 86 3.08 -26.76 -13.50
C PHE A 86 1.69 -26.46 -14.09
N PRO A 87 1.37 -26.89 -15.32
CA PRO A 87 0.13 -26.51 -16.02
C PRO A 87 -1.16 -26.86 -15.27
N ASP A 88 -1.18 -28.01 -14.60
CA ASP A 88 -2.35 -28.53 -13.89
C ASP A 88 -2.43 -28.06 -12.42
N ILE A 89 -1.43 -27.36 -11.94
CA ILE A 89 -1.33 -26.99 -10.52
C ILE A 89 -2.53 -26.20 -10.02
N LYS A 90 -3.16 -25.38 -10.87
CA LYS A 90 -4.35 -24.61 -10.49
C LYS A 90 -5.54 -25.50 -10.10
N ASN A 91 -5.71 -26.60 -10.80
CA ASN A 91 -6.76 -27.58 -10.50
C ASN A 91 -6.40 -28.31 -9.21
N ILE A 92 -5.18 -28.80 -9.11
CA ILE A 92 -4.65 -29.53 -7.94
C ILE A 92 -4.74 -28.66 -6.67
N LEU A 93 -4.40 -27.38 -6.73
CA LEU A 93 -4.48 -26.46 -5.57
C LEU A 93 -5.90 -26.28 -5.06
N ASN A 94 -6.90 -26.34 -5.92
CA ASN A 94 -8.31 -26.19 -5.55
C ASN A 94 -8.93 -27.48 -4.98
N GLU A 95 -8.29 -28.64 -5.13
CA GLU A 95 -8.77 -29.91 -4.59
C GLU A 95 -8.71 -29.88 -3.06
N LYS A 96 -9.70 -30.54 -2.44
CA LYS A 96 -9.74 -30.71 -0.98
C LYS A 96 -8.75 -31.77 -0.53
N VAL A 97 -8.06 -31.48 0.56
CA VAL A 97 -7.26 -32.48 1.27
C VAL A 97 -8.20 -33.50 1.94
N ALA A 98 -8.00 -34.78 1.66
CA ALA A 98 -8.86 -35.85 2.14
C ALA A 98 -9.07 -35.80 3.67
N GLY A 99 -10.34 -35.86 4.08
CA GLY A 99 -10.71 -35.81 5.51
C GLY A 99 -10.61 -34.45 6.18
N THR A 100 -10.47 -33.36 5.41
CA THR A 100 -10.43 -31.98 5.92
C THR A 100 -11.28 -31.05 5.08
N ASP A 101 -11.54 -29.85 5.60
CA ASP A 101 -12.17 -28.76 4.83
C ASP A 101 -11.15 -27.87 4.10
N PHE A 102 -9.88 -28.18 4.22
CA PHE A 102 -8.79 -27.41 3.61
C PHE A 102 -8.51 -27.86 2.18
N THR A 103 -8.02 -26.94 1.36
CA THR A 103 -7.56 -27.22 0.00
C THR A 103 -6.04 -27.50 -0.03
N ASN A 104 -5.56 -28.07 -1.14
CA ASN A 104 -4.13 -28.22 -1.35
C ASN A 104 -3.36 -26.89 -1.37
N GLU A 105 -4.02 -25.79 -1.74
CA GLU A 105 -3.42 -24.44 -1.62
C GLU A 105 -3.17 -24.07 -0.15
N HIS A 106 -4.13 -24.35 0.74
CA HIS A 106 -3.92 -24.20 2.18
C HIS A 106 -2.78 -25.09 2.67
N ALA A 107 -2.71 -26.35 2.18
CA ALA A 107 -1.65 -27.26 2.56
C ALA A 107 -0.25 -26.74 2.14
N VAL A 108 -0.09 -26.22 0.92
CA VAL A 108 1.15 -25.59 0.44
C VAL A 108 1.57 -24.42 1.33
N ARG A 109 0.65 -23.53 1.67
CA ARG A 109 0.93 -22.38 2.54
C ARG A 109 1.33 -22.82 3.96
N VAL A 110 0.59 -23.74 4.56
CA VAL A 110 0.89 -24.30 5.88
C VAL A 110 2.25 -25.02 5.88
N TYR A 111 2.58 -25.71 4.81
CA TYR A 111 3.89 -26.35 4.63
C TYR A 111 5.03 -25.33 4.63
N LEU A 112 4.90 -24.24 3.89
CA LEU A 112 5.88 -23.16 3.80
C LEU A 112 6.03 -22.44 5.15
N TRP A 113 4.93 -22.10 5.83
CA TRP A 113 4.97 -21.49 7.15
C TRP A 113 5.61 -22.40 8.20
N THR A 114 5.27 -23.69 8.16
CA THR A 114 5.86 -24.67 9.09
C THR A 114 7.38 -24.79 8.88
N LYS A 115 7.82 -24.80 7.64
CA LYS A 115 9.26 -24.79 7.30
C LYS A 115 9.98 -23.51 7.73
N ALA A 116 9.31 -22.38 7.67
CA ALA A 116 9.80 -21.09 8.12
C ALA A 116 9.74 -20.94 9.67
N GLY A 117 9.23 -21.94 10.40
CA GLY A 117 9.13 -21.91 11.85
C GLY A 117 7.94 -21.12 12.39
N PHE A 118 7.00 -20.72 11.55
CA PHE A 118 5.82 -19.98 11.98
C PHE A 118 4.70 -20.90 12.49
N ARG A 119 4.02 -20.43 13.54
CA ARG A 119 2.77 -21.03 13.98
C ARG A 119 1.59 -20.43 13.20
N VAL A 120 0.77 -21.30 12.61
CA VAL A 120 -0.43 -20.87 11.87
C VAL A 120 -1.57 -20.58 12.87
N PRO A 121 -2.16 -19.37 12.84
CA PRO A 121 -3.26 -19.01 13.73
C PRO A 121 -4.47 -19.94 13.54
N PHE A 122 -5.15 -20.29 14.65
CA PHE A 122 -6.40 -21.07 14.69
C PHE A 122 -6.35 -22.46 14.04
N LEU A 123 -5.16 -22.94 13.68
CA LEU A 123 -4.98 -24.29 13.12
C LEU A 123 -4.62 -25.29 14.23
N SER A 124 -5.34 -26.42 14.28
CA SER A 124 -5.00 -27.49 15.21
C SER A 124 -3.67 -28.14 14.85
N ARG A 125 -2.96 -28.68 15.84
CA ARG A 125 -1.70 -29.41 15.58
C ARG A 125 -1.91 -30.65 14.70
N ASN A 126 -3.09 -31.23 14.73
CA ASN A 126 -3.43 -32.41 13.94
C ASN A 126 -3.61 -32.02 12.46
N ASP A 127 -4.40 -30.99 12.20
CA ASP A 127 -4.60 -30.45 10.85
C ASP A 127 -3.27 -29.94 10.26
N GLN A 128 -2.47 -29.23 11.05
CA GLN A 128 -1.15 -28.77 10.62
C GLN A 128 -0.25 -29.95 10.16
N ARG A 129 -0.22 -31.05 10.91
CA ARG A 129 0.55 -32.24 10.53
C ARG A 129 -0.01 -32.91 9.28
N GLN A 130 -1.35 -32.99 9.17
CA GLN A 130 -2.00 -33.57 8.02
C GLN A 130 -1.71 -32.77 6.75
N LEU A 131 -1.91 -31.46 6.78
CA LEU A 131 -1.62 -30.55 5.66
C LEU A 131 -0.15 -30.60 5.26
N TYR A 132 0.75 -30.60 6.23
CA TYR A 132 2.19 -30.73 5.98
C TYR A 132 2.51 -32.04 5.27
N ARG A 133 1.98 -33.18 5.74
CA ARG A 133 2.20 -34.51 5.14
C ARG A 133 1.59 -34.61 3.74
N THR A 134 0.47 -33.95 3.48
CA THR A 134 -0.14 -33.91 2.14
C THR A 134 0.84 -33.38 1.12
N VAL A 135 1.52 -32.28 1.42
CA VAL A 135 2.55 -31.70 0.53
C VAL A 135 3.81 -32.57 0.50
N GLU A 136 4.28 -33.07 1.64
CA GLU A 136 5.50 -33.88 1.71
C GLU A 136 5.37 -35.19 0.91
N ASN A 137 4.17 -35.78 0.86
CA ASN A 137 3.88 -37.04 0.15
C ASN A 137 3.50 -36.85 -1.33
N ASN A 138 3.28 -35.61 -1.78
CA ASN A 138 2.96 -35.30 -3.17
C ASN A 138 4.13 -34.55 -3.81
N SER A 139 4.81 -35.22 -4.75
CA SER A 139 6.01 -34.68 -5.39
C SER A 139 5.76 -33.37 -6.16
N GLU A 140 4.60 -33.23 -6.78
CA GLU A 140 4.23 -32.05 -7.56
C GLU A 140 3.92 -30.85 -6.64
N LEU A 141 3.09 -31.06 -5.60
CA LEU A 141 2.83 -30.03 -4.58
C LEU A 141 4.11 -29.59 -3.87
N LYS A 142 5.01 -30.54 -3.58
CA LYS A 142 6.29 -30.26 -2.93
C LYS A 142 7.21 -29.44 -3.84
N ALA A 143 7.30 -29.78 -5.12
CA ALA A 143 8.08 -29.04 -6.10
C ALA A 143 7.53 -27.64 -6.32
N PHE A 144 6.21 -27.51 -6.45
CA PHE A 144 5.54 -26.20 -6.52
C PHE A 144 5.77 -25.35 -5.27
N ALA A 145 5.62 -25.94 -4.08
CA ALA A 145 5.90 -25.24 -2.81
C ALA A 145 7.37 -24.77 -2.73
N ALA A 146 8.32 -25.58 -3.22
CA ALA A 146 9.72 -25.17 -3.29
C ALA A 146 9.92 -23.96 -4.21
N GLY A 147 9.27 -23.95 -5.39
CA GLY A 147 9.28 -22.81 -6.30
C GLY A 147 8.70 -21.54 -5.68
N VAL A 148 7.56 -21.64 -5.00
CA VAL A 148 6.95 -20.52 -4.24
C VAL A 148 7.93 -20.03 -3.16
N GLY A 149 8.56 -20.94 -2.43
CA GLY A 149 9.56 -20.60 -1.40
C GLY A 149 10.78 -19.86 -1.96
N LEU A 150 11.21 -20.20 -3.19
CA LEU A 150 12.31 -19.51 -3.87
C LEU A 150 11.92 -18.06 -4.27
N ILE A 151 10.71 -17.88 -4.78
CA ILE A 151 10.19 -16.53 -5.10
C ILE A 151 10.17 -15.68 -3.83
N SER A 152 9.61 -16.21 -2.76
CA SER A 152 9.52 -15.52 -1.47
C SER A 152 10.89 -15.17 -0.89
N LYS A 153 11.87 -16.06 -0.98
CA LYS A 153 13.25 -15.80 -0.52
C LYS A 153 13.94 -14.65 -1.25
N LYS A 154 13.59 -14.38 -2.51
CA LYS A 154 14.08 -13.20 -3.25
C LYS A 154 13.55 -11.88 -2.70
N ILE A 155 12.52 -11.96 -1.84
CA ILE A 155 11.80 -10.86 -1.23
C ILE A 155 11.96 -10.87 0.30
N ASP A 156 12.99 -11.47 0.84
CA ASP A 156 13.26 -11.55 2.28
C ASP A 156 12.54 -12.64 3.07
N GLY A 157 12.20 -13.74 2.42
CA GLY A 157 11.63 -14.91 3.06
C GLY A 157 10.11 -15.01 2.96
N TYR A 158 9.54 -16.11 3.50
CA TYR A 158 8.10 -16.33 3.41
C TYR A 158 7.36 -15.51 4.45
N THR A 159 6.27 -14.85 4.03
CA THR A 159 5.46 -13.97 4.89
C THR A 159 4.91 -14.71 6.10
N LYS A 160 4.71 -14.00 7.22
CA LYS A 160 4.06 -14.56 8.41
C LYS A 160 2.57 -14.81 8.16
N PRO A 161 1.99 -15.91 8.66
CA PRO A 161 0.55 -16.15 8.53
C PRO A 161 -0.25 -15.09 9.26
N GLY A 162 -1.20 -14.45 8.56
CA GLY A 162 -2.17 -13.54 9.15
C GLY A 162 -3.34 -14.28 9.80
N ASN A 163 -4.17 -13.57 10.58
CA ASN A 163 -5.38 -14.15 11.17
C ASN A 163 -6.45 -14.53 10.13
N HIS A 164 -6.34 -13.99 8.92
CA HIS A 164 -7.28 -14.20 7.81
C HIS A 164 -6.73 -15.15 6.73
N TRP A 165 -5.70 -15.91 7.04
CA TRP A 165 -5.01 -16.79 6.10
C TRP A 165 -5.92 -17.77 5.35
N LEU A 166 -7.07 -18.16 5.94
CA LEU A 166 -8.03 -19.07 5.32
C LEU A 166 -8.71 -18.50 4.06
N VAL A 167 -8.85 -17.18 3.96
CA VAL A 167 -9.47 -16.51 2.81
C VAL A 167 -8.44 -15.92 1.84
N GLU A 168 -7.18 -16.03 2.18
CA GLU A 168 -6.04 -15.61 1.37
C GLU A 168 -5.49 -16.79 0.57
N ASN A 169 -4.63 -16.52 -0.40
CA ASN A 169 -4.01 -17.51 -1.28
C ASN A 169 -2.51 -17.25 -1.41
N VAL A 170 -1.79 -18.14 -2.11
CA VAL A 170 -0.35 -18.00 -2.38
C VAL A 170 -0.01 -16.66 -3.03
N LYS A 171 -0.86 -16.17 -3.93
CA LYS A 171 -0.65 -14.86 -4.56
C LYS A 171 -0.74 -13.72 -3.55
N SER A 172 -1.70 -13.79 -2.62
CA SER A 172 -1.81 -12.80 -1.54
C SER A 172 -0.55 -12.79 -0.69
N ASP A 173 -0.02 -13.97 -0.36
CA ASP A 173 1.20 -14.10 0.43
C ASP A 173 2.42 -13.49 -0.28
N LEU A 174 2.50 -13.62 -1.60
CA LEU A 174 3.63 -13.12 -2.38
C LEU A 174 3.52 -11.64 -2.78
N PHE A 175 2.30 -11.08 -2.87
CA PHE A 175 2.11 -9.78 -3.52
C PHE A 175 1.44 -8.72 -2.64
N ASN A 176 0.92 -9.07 -1.46
CA ASN A 176 0.34 -8.08 -0.55
C ASN A 176 1.41 -7.19 0.08
N ASP A 177 1.03 -5.94 0.39
CA ASP A 177 1.94 -4.99 1.02
C ASP A 177 2.42 -5.45 2.40
N SER A 178 1.59 -6.22 3.12
CA SER A 178 1.98 -6.84 4.39
C SER A 178 3.09 -7.89 4.25
N SER A 179 3.24 -8.51 3.09
CA SER A 179 4.31 -9.46 2.79
C SER A 179 5.67 -8.78 2.64
N PHE A 180 5.69 -7.47 2.45
CA PHE A 180 6.87 -6.64 2.30
C PHE A 180 7.19 -5.82 3.57
N GLY A 181 6.62 -6.17 4.72
CA GLY A 181 6.68 -5.35 5.93
C GLY A 181 8.10 -4.92 6.31
N ASP A 182 8.97 -5.87 6.57
CA ASP A 182 10.35 -5.58 6.95
C ASP A 182 11.14 -5.02 5.77
N THR A 183 11.05 -5.63 4.59
CA THR A 183 11.67 -5.16 3.35
C THR A 183 11.18 -3.76 2.96
N ARG A 184 9.88 -3.46 3.15
CA ARG A 184 9.35 -2.12 2.90
C ARG A 184 9.99 -1.08 3.80
N ALA A 185 10.17 -1.38 5.09
CA ALA A 185 10.82 -0.48 6.04
C ALA A 185 12.30 -0.25 5.67
N GLU A 186 13.00 -1.29 5.22
CA GLU A 186 14.38 -1.18 4.73
C GLU A 186 14.49 -0.31 3.48
N ILE A 187 13.64 -0.55 2.48
CA ILE A 187 13.60 0.24 1.24
C ILE A 187 13.22 1.70 1.53
N LEU A 188 12.33 1.94 2.50
CA LEU A 188 11.89 3.28 2.91
C LEU A 188 12.78 3.92 3.99
N ALA A 189 13.88 3.29 4.40
CA ALA A 189 14.67 3.71 5.56
C ALA A 189 15.11 5.19 5.51
N GLU A 190 15.61 5.67 4.38
CA GLU A 190 15.97 7.07 4.17
C GLU A 190 14.76 8.00 4.36
N TRP A 191 13.64 7.67 3.74
CA TRP A 191 12.42 8.45 3.85
C TRP A 191 11.87 8.46 5.28
N ILE A 192 11.88 7.30 5.97
CA ILE A 192 11.42 7.19 7.36
C ILE A 192 12.27 8.08 8.27
N GLN A 193 13.59 8.02 8.12
CA GLN A 193 14.51 8.85 8.90
C GLN A 193 14.24 10.34 8.68
N ASN A 194 14.12 10.77 7.45
CA ASN A 194 13.85 12.16 7.10
C ASN A 194 12.46 12.61 7.63
N LYS A 195 11.45 11.76 7.46
CA LYS A 195 10.09 11.99 7.97
C LYS A 195 10.10 12.16 9.50
N ASP A 196 10.80 11.31 10.23
CA ASP A 196 10.82 11.34 11.70
C ASP A 196 11.54 12.59 12.24
N ILE A 197 12.55 13.08 11.53
CA ILE A 197 13.23 14.35 11.86
C ILE A 197 12.30 15.54 11.58
N ILE A 198 11.74 15.62 10.38
CA ILE A 198 10.93 16.76 9.93
C ILE A 198 9.62 16.83 10.72
N PHE A 199 8.95 15.70 10.91
CA PHE A 199 7.69 15.58 11.64
C PHE A 199 7.88 14.99 13.03
N SER A 200 8.95 15.42 13.72
CA SER A 200 9.13 15.09 15.12
C SER A 200 7.93 15.55 15.97
N LYS A 201 7.73 14.93 17.13
CA LYS A 201 6.62 15.27 18.04
C LYS A 201 6.56 16.76 18.35
N GLU A 202 7.71 17.40 18.49
CA GLU A 202 7.78 18.85 18.74
C GLU A 202 7.25 19.64 17.55
N ASN A 203 7.66 19.29 16.33
CA ASN A 203 7.20 19.98 15.13
C ASN A 203 5.72 19.70 14.84
N LEU A 204 5.24 18.48 15.10
CA LEU A 204 3.81 18.17 15.01
C LEU A 204 2.97 18.99 16.00
N ASN A 205 3.46 19.23 17.22
CA ASN A 205 2.79 20.10 18.19
C ASN A 205 2.74 21.56 17.71
N LYS A 206 3.80 22.05 17.08
CA LYS A 206 3.80 23.39 16.47
C LYS A 206 2.81 23.50 15.30
N ILE A 207 2.74 22.45 14.48
CA ILE A 207 1.76 22.37 13.39
C ILE A 207 0.33 22.37 13.95
N GLU A 208 0.06 21.58 14.98
CA GLU A 208 -1.25 21.54 15.63
C GLU A 208 -1.64 22.91 16.23
N ALA A 209 -0.70 23.60 16.86
CA ALA A 209 -0.94 24.93 17.42
C ALA A 209 -1.29 25.99 16.35
N LEU A 210 -0.76 25.84 15.13
CA LEU A 210 -0.97 26.77 14.02
C LEU A 210 -2.19 26.42 13.16
N TYR A 211 -2.45 25.13 12.94
CA TYR A 211 -3.42 24.64 11.95
C TYR A 211 -4.54 23.79 12.55
N GLY A 212 -4.45 23.49 13.84
CA GLY A 212 -5.44 22.69 14.56
C GLY A 212 -5.22 21.18 14.51
N SER A 213 -5.92 20.48 15.43
CA SER A 213 -5.80 19.03 15.63
C SER A 213 -6.21 18.20 14.40
N ASN A 214 -7.26 18.61 13.70
CA ASN A 214 -7.73 17.90 12.49
C ASN A 214 -6.67 17.87 11.39
N PHE A 215 -5.90 18.95 11.29
CA PHE A 215 -4.82 19.02 10.32
C PHE A 215 -3.67 18.09 10.71
N ARG A 216 -3.26 18.09 11.96
CA ARG A 216 -2.26 17.16 12.48
C ARG A 216 -2.67 15.71 12.25
N GLU A 217 -3.92 15.37 12.56
CA GLU A 217 -4.45 14.03 12.38
C GLU A 217 -4.40 13.58 10.91
N ALA A 218 -4.83 14.44 9.99
CA ALA A 218 -4.75 14.18 8.57
C ALA A 218 -3.31 13.99 8.06
N LEU A 219 -2.37 14.78 8.57
CA LEU A 219 -0.94 14.65 8.27
C LEU A 219 -0.38 13.31 8.78
N GLU A 220 -0.63 12.96 10.03
CA GLU A 220 -0.19 11.70 10.63
C GLU A 220 -0.79 10.49 9.89
N ASP A 221 -2.05 10.56 9.45
CA ASP A 221 -2.70 9.49 8.69
C ASP A 221 -2.07 9.29 7.31
N ILE A 222 -1.73 10.39 6.63
CA ILE A 222 -1.06 10.33 5.32
C ILE A 222 0.34 9.76 5.48
N LEU A 223 1.13 10.25 6.46
CA LEU A 223 2.48 9.76 6.73
C LEU A 223 2.47 8.26 7.07
N TYR A 224 1.55 7.82 7.93
CA TYR A 224 1.39 6.41 8.27
C TYR A 224 1.06 5.56 7.04
N ARG A 225 0.17 6.02 6.16
CA ARG A 225 -0.18 5.32 4.93
C ARG A 225 0.99 5.23 3.96
N MET A 226 1.80 6.27 3.86
CA MET A 226 3.01 6.25 3.03
C MET A 226 4.03 5.24 3.56
N GLU A 227 4.21 5.18 4.88
CA GLU A 227 5.15 4.26 5.53
C GLU A 227 4.70 2.80 5.43
N THR A 228 3.46 2.51 5.82
CA THR A 228 2.98 1.13 5.99
C THR A 228 2.23 0.56 4.79
N GLY A 229 1.78 1.41 3.86
CA GLY A 229 0.87 1.01 2.76
C GLY A 229 -0.57 0.77 3.21
N SER A 230 -0.90 0.94 4.49
CA SER A 230 -2.22 0.71 5.08
C SER A 230 -2.74 1.91 5.85
N ASN A 231 -4.05 1.97 6.08
CA ASN A 231 -4.64 3.06 6.84
C ASN A 231 -4.28 2.94 8.33
N ARG A 232 -4.06 4.08 8.99
CA ARG A 232 -3.81 4.15 10.42
C ARG A 232 -5.03 3.63 11.18
N PRO A 233 -4.85 2.70 12.14
CA PRO A 233 -5.94 2.26 12.99
C PRO A 233 -6.31 3.37 13.96
N THR A 234 -7.49 3.97 13.77
CA THR A 234 -8.03 5.05 14.62
C THR A 234 -9.11 4.50 15.56
N GLY A 235 -9.09 4.93 16.84
CA GLY A 235 -10.14 4.74 17.82
C GLY A 235 -10.13 3.42 18.61
N GLU A 236 -11.05 3.31 19.58
CA GLU A 236 -11.17 2.18 20.51
C GLU A 236 -11.57 0.84 19.85
N ASN A 237 -12.15 0.88 18.65
CA ASN A 237 -12.60 -0.30 17.92
C ASN A 237 -11.57 -0.78 16.87
N ARG A 238 -10.38 -1.17 17.32
CA ARG A 238 -9.31 -1.71 16.45
C ARG A 238 -9.77 -2.85 15.53
N LEU A 239 -10.73 -3.67 15.93
CA LEU A 239 -11.24 -4.80 15.14
C LEU A 239 -12.18 -4.33 14.03
N VAL A 240 -13.09 -3.40 14.33
CA VAL A 240 -14.00 -2.82 13.34
C VAL A 240 -13.22 -1.99 12.32
N ASN A 241 -12.23 -1.23 12.76
CA ASN A 241 -11.38 -0.45 11.87
C ASN A 241 -10.47 -1.34 11.01
N ARG A 242 -9.99 -2.49 11.50
CA ARG A 242 -9.30 -3.49 10.66
C ARG A 242 -10.23 -4.10 9.61
N TYR A 243 -11.48 -4.40 9.97
CA TYR A 243 -12.48 -4.91 9.03
C TYR A 243 -12.86 -3.84 8.00
N LEU A 244 -13.09 -2.60 8.43
CA LEU A 244 -13.37 -1.48 7.54
C LEU A 244 -12.15 -1.13 6.66
N ASN A 245 -10.94 -1.24 7.17
CA ASN A 245 -9.71 -1.08 6.39
C ASN A 245 -9.54 -2.20 5.35
N TRP A 246 -9.94 -3.43 5.69
CA TRP A 246 -9.95 -4.53 4.73
C TRP A 246 -11.01 -4.32 3.63
N VAL A 247 -12.23 -3.93 4.01
CA VAL A 247 -13.30 -3.56 3.07
C VAL A 247 -12.89 -2.32 2.25
N ASN A 248 -12.27 -1.33 2.87
CA ASN A 248 -11.82 -0.11 2.20
C ASN A 248 -10.61 -0.32 1.29
N ASN A 249 -9.71 -1.24 1.58
CA ASN A 249 -8.61 -1.59 0.66
C ASN A 249 -9.11 -2.33 -0.60
N SER A 250 -10.25 -3.01 -0.52
CA SER A 250 -10.86 -3.68 -1.68
C SER A 250 -11.87 -2.81 -2.46
N VAL A 251 -12.53 -1.85 -1.79
CA VAL A 251 -13.61 -1.04 -2.38
C VAL A 251 -13.38 0.47 -2.21
N GLY A 252 -12.67 0.88 -1.17
CA GLY A 252 -12.59 2.28 -0.74
C GLY A 252 -11.56 3.12 -1.46
N ALA A 253 -10.58 2.52 -2.13
CA ALA A 253 -9.73 3.29 -3.04
C ALA A 253 -10.58 3.98 -4.12
N ILE A 254 -11.63 3.32 -4.59
CA ILE A 254 -12.55 3.84 -5.61
C ILE A 254 -13.56 4.84 -5.01
N MET A 255 -14.10 4.60 -3.81
CA MET A 255 -15.13 5.46 -3.21
C MET A 255 -14.58 6.71 -2.51
N PHE A 256 -13.44 6.62 -1.83
CA PHE A 256 -12.82 7.79 -1.20
C PHE A 256 -12.26 8.76 -2.24
N PHE A 257 -11.76 8.24 -3.36
CA PHE A 257 -11.44 9.04 -4.54
C PHE A 257 -12.68 9.70 -5.13
N ASN A 258 -13.82 9.02 -5.18
CA ASN A 258 -15.04 9.60 -5.74
C ASN A 258 -15.65 10.70 -4.85
N MET A 259 -15.67 10.59 -3.52
CA MET A 259 -16.20 11.65 -2.67
C MET A 259 -15.30 12.90 -2.64
N ARG A 260 -13.99 12.73 -2.56
CA ARG A 260 -13.06 13.87 -2.60
C ARG A 260 -12.94 14.46 -4.00
N SER A 261 -12.97 13.60 -5.03
CA SER A 261 -13.05 14.01 -6.42
C SER A 261 -14.37 14.69 -6.71
N ALA A 262 -15.49 14.23 -6.15
CA ALA A 262 -16.80 14.89 -6.27
C ALA A 262 -16.82 16.26 -5.56
N VAL A 263 -16.21 16.39 -4.37
CA VAL A 263 -16.06 17.68 -3.69
C VAL A 263 -15.14 18.61 -4.47
N LEU A 264 -14.02 18.12 -4.98
CA LEU A 264 -13.11 18.91 -5.82
C LEU A 264 -13.74 19.25 -7.19
N GLN A 265 -14.50 18.35 -7.78
CA GLN A 265 -15.28 18.61 -9.01
C GLN A 265 -16.43 19.59 -8.75
N THR A 266 -17.08 19.53 -7.57
CA THR A 266 -18.12 20.51 -7.17
C THR A 266 -17.48 21.88 -6.96
N ILE A 267 -16.32 21.97 -6.32
CA ILE A 267 -15.56 23.22 -6.16
C ILE A 267 -15.07 23.72 -7.54
N SER A 268 -14.60 22.84 -8.41
CA SER A 268 -14.24 23.18 -9.79
C SER A 268 -15.44 23.68 -10.59
N THR A 269 -16.60 23.06 -10.42
CA THR A 269 -17.84 23.44 -11.09
C THR A 269 -18.32 24.80 -10.59
N VAL A 270 -18.27 25.06 -9.27
CA VAL A 270 -18.61 26.36 -8.68
C VAL A 270 -17.63 27.45 -9.16
N ASN A 271 -16.33 27.13 -9.28
CA ASN A 271 -15.36 28.06 -9.85
C ASN A 271 -15.57 28.31 -11.34
N TYR A 272 -16.01 27.31 -12.07
CA TYR A 272 -16.37 27.44 -13.50
C TYR A 272 -17.59 28.30 -13.68
N ILE A 273 -18.58 28.18 -12.80
CA ILE A 273 -19.83 29.00 -12.80
C ILE A 273 -19.55 30.47 -12.41
N ASN A 274 -18.57 30.70 -11.51
CA ASN A 274 -18.18 32.06 -11.12
C ASN A 274 -17.30 32.81 -12.13
N TRP A 275 -16.89 32.18 -13.20
CA TRP A 275 -16.29 32.89 -14.33
C TRP A 275 -17.42 33.56 -15.15
N SER A 276 -17.38 34.90 -15.20
CA SER A 276 -18.42 35.79 -15.62
C SER A 276 -19.03 35.56 -17.00
N ASP A 277 -18.45 34.70 -17.82
CA ASP A 277 -18.86 34.48 -19.21
C ASP A 277 -19.41 33.09 -19.51
N ASN A 278 -19.49 32.20 -18.50
CA ASN A 278 -19.97 30.83 -18.69
C ASN A 278 -21.47 30.71 -18.39
N ASN A 279 -22.25 30.41 -19.41
CA ASN A 279 -23.69 30.19 -19.31
C ASN A 279 -23.97 28.70 -19.03
N ILE A 280 -24.53 28.39 -17.87
CA ILE A 280 -24.88 27.04 -17.40
C ILE A 280 -25.82 26.29 -18.37
N LEU A 281 -26.56 27.02 -19.17
CA LEU A 281 -27.53 26.47 -20.16
C LEU A 281 -26.89 26.10 -21.51
N LYS A 282 -25.57 26.33 -21.68
CA LYS A 282 -24.83 26.00 -22.90
C LYS A 282 -23.79 24.90 -22.72
N ALA A 283 -23.62 24.34 -21.49
CA ALA A 283 -22.79 23.21 -21.17
C ALA A 283 -23.64 21.94 -21.05
#